data_fe2deb1918ae65a807f6c10d6036d8f0
#
_entry.id   fe2deb1918ae65a807f6c10d6036d8f0
#
_cell.length_a   1.000
_cell.length_b   1.000
_cell.length_c   1.000
_cell.angle_alpha   90.00
_cell.angle_beta   90.00
_cell.angle_gamma   90.00
#
_symmetry.space_group_name_H-M   'P 1'
#
loop_
_entity.id
_entity.type
_entity.pdbx_description
1 polymer ?
#
loop_
_entity_poly.entity_id
_entity_poly.type
_entity_poly.pdbx_seq_one_letter_code
_entity_poly.pdbx_strand_id
1 'polypeptide(L)'
;MKLKIYTLLLALSVTWSLQSCDNDDDGSIAVPAELQSAFSSKFPNAANVKWETKSGYYVADFYDGYEASAWFTQDGKWQMTETDIPYNALPQAVKTSFESSEYASWKRDDIDKLERTGVETVFVIEVEKQNQEVDLYYSADGTLIKSIVDTDDDNSEHLPVQLTEAMKNFINEKYPNARIMEVDVEDDRNDWDFGYTEVDIIHNGIPKDVLFNQTGNWYSTSWEIR
;
A
#
# COMPACT_ATOMS: atom_id res chain seq x y z
N MET A 1 32.24 56.78 47.92
CA MET A 1 31.01 56.34 47.26
C MET A 1 31.28 54.96 46.65
N LYS A 2 30.68 53.93 47.21
CA LYS A 2 30.86 52.52 46.69
C LYS A 2 29.61 52.14 45.89
N LEU A 3 29.78 51.96 44.59
CA LEU A 3 28.76 51.54 43.66
C LEU A 3 28.61 50.02 43.74
N LYS A 4 27.46 49.51 44.18
CA LYS A 4 27.15 48.09 44.19
C LYS A 4 26.49 47.74 42.86
N ILE A 5 27.17 46.87 42.05
CA ILE A 5 26.64 46.32 40.83
C ILE A 5 25.85 45.06 41.23
N TYR A 6 24.54 45.05 40.98
CA TYR A 6 23.68 43.88 41.11
C TYR A 6 23.64 43.16 39.75
N THR A 7 24.24 41.99 39.73
CA THR A 7 24.17 41.09 38.57
C THR A 7 22.81 40.39 38.64
N LEU A 8 21.92 40.70 37.70
CA LEU A 8 20.61 40.04 37.54
C LEU A 8 20.83 38.82 36.66
N LEU A 9 20.79 37.62 37.27
CA LEU A 9 20.76 36.34 36.58
C LEU A 9 19.34 36.12 36.05
N LEU A 10 19.14 36.29 34.75
CA LEU A 10 17.92 35.94 34.05
C LEU A 10 17.97 34.43 33.74
N ALA A 11 17.27 33.62 34.55
CA ALA A 11 17.03 32.23 34.26
C ALA A 11 15.95 32.15 33.15
N LEU A 12 16.34 31.82 31.93
CA LEU A 12 15.41 31.45 30.86
C LEU A 12 14.84 30.07 31.17
N SER A 13 13.70 30.03 31.82
CA SER A 13 12.88 28.81 31.88
C SER A 13 12.13 28.69 30.57
N VAL A 14 12.63 27.80 29.68
CA VAL A 14 11.84 27.32 28.52
C VAL A 14 10.77 26.40 29.04
N THR A 15 9.61 26.96 29.30
CA THR A 15 8.39 26.18 29.54
C THR A 15 7.92 25.68 28.17
N TRP A 16 8.13 24.43 27.92
CA TRP A 16 7.41 23.73 26.83
C TRP A 16 5.94 23.65 27.29
N SER A 17 5.14 24.59 26.85
CA SER A 17 3.70 24.50 26.91
C SER A 17 3.28 23.39 25.94
N LEU A 18 2.94 22.22 26.51
CA LEU A 18 2.09 21.27 25.84
C LEU A 18 0.74 21.99 25.66
N GLN A 19 0.56 22.55 24.47
CA GLN A 19 -0.72 23.08 24.04
C GLN A 19 -1.59 21.87 23.78
N SER A 20 -2.40 21.51 24.76
CA SER A 20 -3.57 20.68 24.55
C SER A 20 -4.44 21.42 23.53
N CYS A 21 -4.49 20.94 22.32
CA CYS A 21 -5.47 21.43 21.37
C CYS A 21 -6.85 21.00 21.79
N ASP A 22 -7.75 21.95 21.77
CA ASP A 22 -9.17 21.80 21.98
C ASP A 22 -9.80 20.79 21.05
N ASN A 23 -10.83 20.12 21.54
CA ASN A 23 -11.73 19.25 20.80
C ASN A 23 -12.44 20.04 19.70
N ASP A 24 -11.89 19.95 18.50
CA ASP A 24 -12.72 19.97 17.31
C ASP A 24 -12.93 18.51 16.89
N ASP A 25 -14.18 18.14 16.69
CA ASP A 25 -14.72 16.80 16.44
C ASP A 25 -14.43 16.38 14.98
N ASP A 26 -13.14 16.25 14.64
CA ASP A 26 -12.67 15.86 13.32
C ASP A 26 -12.23 14.40 13.22
N GLY A 27 -12.76 13.55 14.11
CA GLY A 27 -12.61 12.11 14.02
C GLY A 27 -11.19 11.58 14.24
N SER A 28 -10.26 12.39 14.77
CA SER A 28 -8.89 11.93 15.03
C SER A 28 -8.86 10.82 16.07
N ILE A 29 -8.28 9.68 15.72
CA ILE A 29 -8.15 8.53 16.61
C ILE A 29 -6.93 8.67 17.53
N ALA A 30 -6.98 8.02 18.70
CA ALA A 30 -5.82 7.92 19.58
C ALA A 30 -4.81 6.90 19.01
N VAL A 31 -3.69 7.38 18.50
CA VAL A 31 -2.62 6.55 17.93
C VAL A 31 -1.57 6.23 19.00
N PRO A 32 -1.19 4.95 19.21
CA PRO A 32 -0.11 4.58 20.14
C PRO A 32 1.22 5.28 19.83
N ALA A 33 1.97 5.67 20.85
CA ALA A 33 3.24 6.39 20.69
C ALA A 33 4.29 5.57 19.92
N GLU A 34 4.31 4.26 20.10
CA GLU A 34 5.19 3.34 19.39
C GLU A 34 4.92 3.36 17.87
N LEU A 35 3.63 3.43 17.50
CA LEU A 35 3.21 3.48 16.10
C LEU A 35 3.56 4.82 15.47
N GLN A 36 3.31 5.94 16.19
CA GLN A 36 3.75 7.28 15.73
C GLN A 36 5.27 7.33 15.52
N SER A 37 6.03 6.69 16.40
CA SER A 37 7.49 6.59 16.28
C SER A 37 7.91 5.76 15.07
N ALA A 38 7.26 4.62 14.83
CA ALA A 38 7.50 3.77 13.66
C ALA A 38 7.22 4.52 12.35
N PHE A 39 6.07 5.21 12.29
CA PHE A 39 5.70 6.06 11.16
C PHE A 39 6.72 7.16 10.90
N SER A 40 7.04 7.96 11.92
CA SER A 40 7.98 9.08 11.78
C SER A 40 9.40 8.62 11.40
N SER A 41 9.78 7.41 11.81
CA SER A 41 11.07 6.81 11.42
C SER A 41 11.10 6.41 9.95
N LYS A 42 9.98 5.94 9.41
CA LYS A 42 9.86 5.50 8.02
C LYS A 42 9.61 6.69 7.07
N PHE A 43 8.83 7.67 7.50
CA PHE A 43 8.43 8.83 6.71
C PHE A 43 8.84 10.15 7.41
N PRO A 44 10.15 10.45 7.47
CA PRO A 44 10.64 11.61 8.25
C PRO A 44 10.25 12.97 7.67
N ASN A 45 9.81 13.04 6.42
CA ASN A 45 9.37 14.27 5.76
C ASN A 45 7.84 14.38 5.64
N ALA A 46 7.10 13.41 6.18
CA ALA A 46 5.64 13.40 6.09
C ALA A 46 5.02 14.68 6.68
N ALA A 47 4.09 15.26 5.95
CA ALA A 47 3.31 16.43 6.34
C ALA A 47 1.82 16.13 6.27
N ASN A 48 1.00 16.94 6.97
CA ASN A 48 -0.47 16.84 6.97
C ASN A 48 -1.00 15.47 7.40
N VAL A 49 -0.32 14.80 8.32
CA VAL A 49 -0.64 13.42 8.74
C VAL A 49 -2.00 13.37 9.42
N LYS A 50 -2.87 12.52 8.89
CA LYS A 50 -4.15 12.15 9.50
C LYS A 50 -4.14 10.66 9.75
N TRP A 51 -4.81 10.25 10.82
CA TRP A 51 -4.87 8.84 11.19
C TRP A 51 -6.30 8.35 11.26
N GLU A 52 -6.51 7.17 10.72
CA GLU A 52 -7.77 6.43 10.85
C GLU A 52 -7.51 4.97 11.20
N THR A 53 -8.58 4.21 11.45
CA THR A 53 -8.53 2.76 11.54
C THR A 53 -9.39 2.18 10.42
N LYS A 54 -8.81 1.27 9.64
CA LYS A 54 -9.46 0.65 8.49
C LYS A 54 -9.09 -0.82 8.43
N SER A 55 -10.07 -1.71 8.33
CA SER A 55 -9.86 -3.16 8.22
C SER A 55 -8.92 -3.77 9.30
N GLY A 56 -8.92 -3.18 10.52
CA GLY A 56 -8.09 -3.65 11.64
C GLY A 56 -6.65 -3.11 11.65
N TYR A 57 -6.31 -2.24 10.73
CA TYR A 57 -5.05 -1.52 10.67
C TYR A 57 -5.19 -0.08 11.17
N TYR A 58 -4.06 0.51 11.56
CA TYR A 58 -3.91 1.96 11.62
C TYR A 58 -3.42 2.46 10.26
N VAL A 59 -4.12 3.42 9.69
CA VAL A 59 -3.77 4.04 8.40
C VAL A 59 -3.40 5.49 8.65
N ALA A 60 -2.26 5.90 8.12
CA ALA A 60 -1.82 7.27 8.10
C ALA A 60 -1.92 7.81 6.67
N ASP A 61 -2.78 8.79 6.45
CA ASP A 61 -2.78 9.60 5.23
C ASP A 61 -1.85 10.78 5.42
N PHE A 62 -0.98 11.03 4.46
CA PHE A 62 0.03 12.08 4.57
C PHE A 62 0.53 12.53 3.20
N TYR A 63 1.32 13.59 3.21
CA TYR A 63 2.01 14.10 2.03
C TYR A 63 3.52 14.00 2.22
N ASP A 64 4.21 13.30 1.31
CA ASP A 64 5.68 13.23 1.22
C ASP A 64 6.12 13.36 -0.25
N GLY A 65 5.97 14.57 -0.79
CA GLY A 65 6.14 14.85 -2.21
C GLY A 65 4.92 14.48 -3.06
N TYR A 66 4.21 13.44 -2.66
CA TYR A 66 2.94 12.96 -3.21
C TYR A 66 1.97 12.63 -2.07
N GLU A 67 0.69 12.51 -2.36
CA GLU A 67 -0.29 11.96 -1.43
C GLU A 67 -0.02 10.47 -1.23
N ALA A 68 -0.12 10.01 0.02
CA ALA A 68 0.15 8.63 0.35
C ALA A 68 -0.62 8.17 1.57
N SER A 69 -0.94 6.88 1.61
CA SER A 69 -1.54 6.18 2.74
C SER A 69 -0.62 5.05 3.20
N ALA A 70 -0.27 5.01 4.48
CA ALA A 70 0.60 3.98 5.04
C ALA A 70 -0.13 3.18 6.11
N TRP A 71 -0.08 1.86 5.98
CA TRP A 71 -0.83 0.89 6.77
C TRP A 71 0.08 0.21 7.78
N PHE A 72 -0.35 0.18 9.03
CA PHE A 72 0.39 -0.42 10.14
C PHE A 72 -0.50 -1.37 10.93
N THR A 73 0.08 -2.48 11.37
CA THR A 73 -0.58 -3.35 12.35
C THR A 73 -0.72 -2.66 13.70
N GLN A 74 -1.57 -3.23 14.57
CA GLN A 74 -1.78 -2.70 15.92
C GLN A 74 -0.50 -2.69 16.78
N ASP A 75 0.47 -3.55 16.47
CA ASP A 75 1.80 -3.59 17.12
C ASP A 75 2.84 -2.70 16.43
N GLY A 76 2.41 -1.80 15.53
CA GLY A 76 3.24 -0.77 14.92
C GLY A 76 4.13 -1.24 13.75
N LYS A 77 3.90 -2.44 13.21
CA LYS A 77 4.64 -2.90 12.03
C LYS A 77 4.03 -2.36 10.76
N TRP A 78 4.86 -1.72 9.94
CA TRP A 78 4.47 -1.30 8.61
C TRP A 78 4.14 -2.49 7.70
N GLN A 79 3.06 -2.37 6.95
CA GLN A 79 2.57 -3.41 6.05
C GLN A 79 2.57 -2.95 4.61
N MET A 80 2.06 -1.76 4.33
CA MET A 80 1.86 -1.25 2.99
C MET A 80 2.00 0.27 2.95
N THR A 81 2.40 0.80 1.82
CA THR A 81 2.23 2.20 1.44
C THR A 81 1.68 2.24 0.03
N GLU A 82 0.58 2.92 -0.14
CA GLU A 82 0.01 3.34 -1.40
C GLU A 82 0.37 4.81 -1.63
N THR A 83 0.80 5.14 -2.83
CA THR A 83 1.23 6.51 -3.16
C THR A 83 0.66 6.89 -4.52
N ASP A 84 -0.19 7.92 -4.56
CA ASP A 84 -0.65 8.53 -5.81
C ASP A 84 0.54 9.21 -6.49
N ILE A 85 0.85 8.78 -7.70
CA ILE A 85 1.98 9.31 -8.46
C ILE A 85 1.57 9.79 -9.85
N PRO A 86 2.13 10.90 -10.33
CA PRO A 86 1.85 11.34 -11.69
C PRO A 86 2.49 10.39 -12.73
N TYR A 87 1.90 10.29 -13.91
CA TYR A 87 2.35 9.42 -15.01
C TYR A 87 3.85 9.53 -15.33
N ASN A 88 4.41 10.73 -15.20
CA ASN A 88 5.85 10.94 -15.46
C ASN A 88 6.76 10.30 -14.40
N ALA A 89 6.25 9.97 -13.20
CA ALA A 89 6.98 9.29 -12.14
C ALA A 89 7.02 7.76 -12.33
N LEU A 90 6.19 7.19 -13.20
CA LEU A 90 6.26 5.77 -13.54
C LEU A 90 7.63 5.36 -14.10
N PRO A 91 8.09 4.14 -13.82
CA PRO A 91 9.24 3.56 -14.51
C PRO A 91 9.08 3.59 -16.04
N GLN A 92 10.17 3.82 -16.77
CA GLN A 92 10.10 3.88 -18.23
C GLN A 92 9.59 2.57 -18.85
N ALA A 93 9.90 1.44 -18.26
CA ALA A 93 9.44 0.14 -18.73
C ALA A 93 7.90 0.02 -18.62
N VAL A 94 7.31 0.47 -17.52
CA VAL A 94 5.85 0.51 -17.32
C VAL A 94 5.19 1.42 -18.37
N LYS A 95 5.72 2.65 -18.56
CA LYS A 95 5.21 3.57 -19.60
C LYS A 95 5.24 2.93 -20.99
N THR A 96 6.35 2.30 -21.35
CA THR A 96 6.51 1.65 -22.66
C THR A 96 5.51 0.49 -22.84
N SER A 97 5.31 -0.30 -21.80
CA SER A 97 4.36 -1.42 -21.81
C SER A 97 2.92 -0.91 -21.95
N PHE A 98 2.54 0.05 -21.13
CA PHE A 98 1.21 0.69 -21.18
C PHE A 98 0.93 1.31 -22.55
N GLU A 99 1.86 2.11 -23.10
CA GLU A 99 1.73 2.76 -24.40
C GLU A 99 1.64 1.78 -25.58
N SER A 100 2.07 0.53 -25.38
CA SER A 100 1.97 -0.55 -26.36
C SER A 100 0.74 -1.45 -26.16
N SER A 101 -0.04 -1.22 -25.10
CA SER A 101 -1.22 -2.01 -24.76
C SER A 101 -2.47 -1.56 -25.53
N GLU A 102 -3.52 -2.36 -25.50
CA GLU A 102 -4.84 -1.98 -26.00
C GLU A 102 -5.48 -0.80 -25.23
N TYR A 103 -5.01 -0.55 -24.03
CA TYR A 103 -5.45 0.52 -23.14
C TYR A 103 -4.74 1.86 -23.38
N ALA A 104 -3.76 1.94 -24.25
CA ALA A 104 -2.96 3.15 -24.52
C ALA A 104 -3.76 4.40 -24.87
N SER A 105 -4.96 4.21 -25.46
CA SER A 105 -5.87 5.31 -25.87
C SER A 105 -6.96 5.62 -24.85
N TRP A 106 -7.01 4.90 -23.73
CA TRP A 106 -8.00 5.13 -22.68
C TRP A 106 -7.60 6.35 -21.83
N LYS A 107 -8.58 7.00 -21.20
CA LYS A 107 -8.29 8.05 -20.24
C LYS A 107 -7.63 7.41 -19.01
N ARG A 108 -6.50 7.91 -18.60
CA ARG A 108 -5.90 7.56 -17.29
C ARG A 108 -6.59 8.41 -16.23
N ASP A 109 -7.06 7.79 -15.19
CA ASP A 109 -7.70 8.48 -14.07
C ASP A 109 -6.75 8.58 -12.89
N ASP A 110 -6.35 7.48 -12.31
CA ASP A 110 -5.41 7.44 -11.20
C ASP A 110 -4.19 6.55 -11.46
N ILE A 111 -3.12 6.75 -10.71
CA ILE A 111 -1.91 5.95 -10.82
C ILE A 111 -1.27 5.78 -9.46
N ASP A 112 -1.26 4.54 -8.99
CA ASP A 112 -0.72 4.20 -7.70
C ASP A 112 0.59 3.42 -7.77
N LYS A 113 1.44 3.71 -6.79
CA LYS A 113 2.60 2.92 -6.46
C LYS A 113 2.32 2.18 -5.16
N LEU A 114 2.29 0.86 -5.21
CA LEU A 114 2.06 -0.01 -4.07
C LEU A 114 3.37 -0.63 -3.59
N GLU A 115 3.73 -0.36 -2.34
CA GLU A 115 4.88 -0.95 -1.64
C GLU A 115 4.36 -1.75 -0.45
N ARG A 116 4.70 -3.05 -0.36
CA ARG A 116 4.18 -3.96 0.67
C ARG A 116 5.30 -4.80 1.28
N THR A 117 5.08 -5.26 2.50
CA THR A 117 6.05 -6.13 3.19
C THR A 117 6.12 -7.51 2.52
N GLY A 118 7.31 -7.86 2.02
CA GLY A 118 7.57 -9.20 1.45
C GLY A 118 7.06 -9.41 0.03
N VAL A 119 6.61 -8.34 -0.63
CA VAL A 119 6.10 -8.32 -1.99
C VAL A 119 6.88 -7.26 -2.79
N GLU A 120 7.06 -7.44 -4.09
CA GLU A 120 7.71 -6.43 -4.93
C GLU A 120 6.78 -5.21 -5.15
N THR A 121 7.38 -4.08 -5.49
CA THR A 121 6.63 -2.86 -5.83
C THR A 121 5.82 -3.08 -7.10
N VAL A 122 4.55 -2.71 -7.04
CA VAL A 122 3.60 -2.74 -8.16
C VAL A 122 3.16 -1.33 -8.48
N PHE A 123 2.86 -1.07 -9.75
CA PHE A 123 2.28 0.18 -10.25
C PHE A 123 0.92 -0.15 -10.84
N VAL A 124 -0.12 0.49 -10.33
CA VAL A 124 -1.49 0.36 -10.82
C VAL A 124 -1.77 1.58 -11.70
N ILE A 125 -2.31 1.36 -12.87
CA ILE A 125 -2.79 2.43 -13.76
C ILE A 125 -4.28 2.19 -13.97
N GLU A 126 -5.08 3.05 -13.40
CA GLU A 126 -6.51 3.07 -13.62
C GLU A 126 -6.81 3.77 -14.95
N VAL A 127 -7.63 3.13 -15.77
CA VAL A 127 -8.02 3.64 -17.08
C VAL A 127 -9.50 3.51 -17.31
N GLU A 128 -10.08 4.56 -17.87
CA GLU A 128 -11.52 4.68 -18.13
C GLU A 128 -11.84 4.83 -19.61
N LYS A 129 -12.89 4.16 -20.07
CA LYS A 129 -13.48 4.35 -21.39
C LYS A 129 -14.94 3.92 -21.44
N GLN A 130 -15.85 4.85 -21.75
CA GLN A 130 -17.29 4.57 -21.94
C GLN A 130 -17.96 3.88 -20.75
N ASN A 131 -17.76 4.35 -19.55
CA ASN A 131 -18.26 3.75 -18.31
C ASN A 131 -17.70 2.33 -18.01
N GLN A 132 -16.57 1.99 -18.58
CA GLN A 132 -15.77 0.83 -18.19
C GLN A 132 -14.48 1.35 -17.60
N GLU A 133 -14.15 0.86 -16.43
CA GLU A 133 -12.95 1.15 -15.67
C GLU A 133 -12.11 -0.11 -15.56
N VAL A 134 -10.80 0.01 -15.69
CA VAL A 134 -9.88 -1.13 -15.67
C VAL A 134 -8.61 -0.74 -14.95
N ASP A 135 -8.26 -1.51 -13.94
CA ASP A 135 -6.99 -1.42 -13.22
C ASP A 135 -5.95 -2.31 -13.86
N LEU A 136 -4.82 -1.72 -14.20
CA LEU A 136 -3.70 -2.39 -14.85
C LEU A 136 -2.51 -2.48 -13.89
N TYR A 137 -2.20 -3.66 -13.40
CA TYR A 137 -1.13 -3.94 -12.45
C TYR A 137 0.17 -4.26 -13.18
N TYR A 138 1.19 -3.43 -12.98
CA TYR A 138 2.50 -3.60 -13.60
C TYR A 138 3.62 -3.79 -12.58
N SER A 139 4.51 -4.74 -12.83
CA SER A 139 5.82 -4.76 -12.15
C SER A 139 6.71 -3.61 -12.61
N ALA A 140 7.75 -3.27 -11.85
CA ALA A 140 8.67 -2.17 -12.18
C ALA A 140 9.41 -2.37 -13.53
N ASP A 141 9.56 -3.60 -13.99
CA ASP A 141 10.16 -3.93 -15.30
C ASP A 141 9.16 -3.87 -16.46
N GLY A 142 7.90 -3.48 -16.20
CA GLY A 142 6.86 -3.28 -17.20
C GLY A 142 6.09 -4.55 -17.59
N THR A 143 6.27 -5.65 -16.85
CA THR A 143 5.42 -6.83 -17.06
C THR A 143 4.01 -6.52 -16.55
N LEU A 144 2.99 -6.67 -17.39
CA LEU A 144 1.58 -6.65 -16.95
C LEU A 144 1.32 -7.93 -16.16
N ILE A 145 0.94 -7.76 -14.89
CA ILE A 145 0.68 -8.85 -13.94
C ILE A 145 -0.75 -9.33 -14.14
N LYS A 146 -1.70 -8.41 -13.97
CA LYS A 146 -3.12 -8.64 -14.14
C LYS A 146 -3.85 -7.37 -14.60
N SER A 147 -5.08 -7.53 -15.05
CA SER A 147 -6.02 -6.43 -15.28
C SER A 147 -7.35 -6.78 -14.65
N ILE A 148 -7.90 -5.86 -13.87
CA ILE A 148 -9.19 -6.02 -13.22
C ILE A 148 -10.16 -5.03 -13.86
N VAL A 149 -11.34 -5.52 -14.27
CA VAL A 149 -12.41 -4.65 -14.72
C VAL A 149 -13.19 -4.26 -13.48
N ASP A 150 -13.15 -2.98 -13.15
CA ASP A 150 -13.95 -2.46 -12.04
C ASP A 150 -15.44 -2.49 -12.42
N THR A 151 -16.24 -3.00 -11.50
CA THR A 151 -17.70 -2.98 -11.59
C THR A 151 -18.20 -2.08 -10.48
N ASP A 152 -19.22 -1.27 -10.74
CA ASP A 152 -19.79 -0.27 -9.82
C ASP A 152 -20.03 -0.73 -8.36
N ASP A 153 -19.90 -2.02 -8.09
CA ASP A 153 -20.03 -2.64 -6.76
C ASP A 153 -18.66 -3.04 -6.14
N ASP A 154 -17.55 -2.90 -6.87
CA ASP A 154 -16.23 -3.33 -6.44
C ASP A 154 -15.42 -2.13 -5.94
N ASN A 155 -15.51 -1.89 -4.65
CA ASN A 155 -14.64 -0.94 -3.95
C ASN A 155 -13.36 -1.69 -3.54
N SER A 156 -12.60 -2.17 -4.51
CA SER A 156 -11.42 -2.99 -4.31
C SER A 156 -10.29 -2.16 -3.68
N GLU A 157 -10.38 -2.00 -2.36
CA GLU A 157 -9.29 -1.40 -1.59
C GLU A 157 -8.09 -2.34 -1.59
N HIS A 158 -6.92 -1.81 -1.90
CA HIS A 158 -5.68 -2.53 -1.71
C HIS A 158 -5.45 -2.80 -0.21
N LEU A 159 -5.76 -3.99 0.26
CA LEU A 159 -5.53 -4.37 1.64
C LEU A 159 -4.17 -5.07 1.81
N PRO A 160 -3.44 -4.81 2.90
CA PRO A 160 -2.18 -5.49 3.15
C PRO A 160 -2.43 -6.94 3.61
N VAL A 161 -2.44 -7.88 2.69
CA VAL A 161 -2.56 -9.31 2.99
C VAL A 161 -1.19 -9.93 3.24
N GLN A 162 -1.10 -10.80 4.24
CA GLN A 162 0.14 -11.45 4.65
C GLN A 162 0.19 -12.89 4.19
N LEU A 163 1.24 -13.23 3.43
CA LEU A 163 1.54 -14.62 3.13
C LEU A 163 2.00 -15.38 4.38
N THR A 164 1.40 -16.56 4.60
CA THR A 164 1.90 -17.49 5.62
C THR A 164 3.24 -18.08 5.20
N GLU A 165 4.03 -18.55 6.17
CA GLU A 165 5.30 -19.25 5.88
C GLU A 165 5.08 -20.53 5.03
N ALA A 166 3.94 -21.20 5.20
CA ALA A 166 3.59 -22.36 4.39
C ALA A 166 3.41 -22.01 2.90
N MET A 167 2.69 -20.90 2.61
CA MET A 167 2.48 -20.40 1.25
C MET A 167 3.82 -19.96 0.62
N LYS A 168 4.66 -19.22 1.36
CA LYS A 168 5.99 -18.82 0.89
C LYS A 168 6.87 -20.03 0.56
N ASN A 169 6.90 -21.03 1.43
CA ASN A 169 7.67 -22.25 1.21
C ASN A 169 7.17 -23.01 -0.02
N PHE A 170 5.86 -23.14 -0.21
CA PHE A 170 5.27 -23.75 -1.40
C PHE A 170 5.67 -23.02 -2.68
N ILE A 171 5.55 -21.68 -2.69
CA ILE A 171 5.93 -20.86 -3.86
C ILE A 171 7.42 -21.06 -4.18
N ASN A 172 8.29 -20.98 -3.18
CA ASN A 172 9.73 -21.15 -3.36
C ASN A 172 10.12 -22.55 -3.87
N GLU A 173 9.41 -23.59 -3.45
CA GLU A 173 9.65 -24.98 -3.89
C GLU A 173 9.12 -25.20 -5.32
N LYS A 174 7.89 -24.79 -5.60
CA LYS A 174 7.24 -25.04 -6.90
C LYS A 174 7.69 -24.07 -8.00
N TYR A 175 7.98 -22.82 -7.61
CA TYR A 175 8.37 -21.72 -8.51
C TYR A 175 9.67 -21.05 -8.05
N PRO A 176 10.81 -21.74 -8.13
CA PRO A 176 12.08 -21.20 -7.63
C PRO A 176 12.43 -19.89 -8.35
N ASN A 177 12.84 -18.87 -7.56
CA ASN A 177 13.11 -17.51 -8.00
C ASN A 177 11.88 -16.75 -8.54
N ALA A 178 10.66 -17.18 -8.25
CA ALA A 178 9.48 -16.38 -8.54
C ALA A 178 9.51 -15.08 -7.73
N ARG A 179 9.09 -13.99 -8.35
CA ARG A 179 8.83 -12.71 -7.68
C ARG A 179 7.37 -12.70 -7.26
N ILE A 180 7.10 -12.39 -6.01
CA ILE A 180 5.73 -12.23 -5.50
C ILE A 180 5.35 -10.77 -5.73
N MET A 181 4.25 -10.56 -6.44
CA MET A 181 3.82 -9.25 -6.92
C MET A 181 2.59 -8.74 -6.18
N GLU A 182 1.60 -9.60 -5.95
CA GLU A 182 0.34 -9.27 -5.31
C GLU A 182 -0.09 -10.40 -4.38
N VAL A 183 -0.88 -10.09 -3.37
CA VAL A 183 -1.51 -11.06 -2.47
C VAL A 183 -2.87 -10.53 -2.09
N ASP A 184 -3.92 -11.22 -2.52
CA ASP A 184 -5.29 -10.85 -2.24
C ASP A 184 -6.04 -11.98 -1.55
N VAL A 185 -7.12 -11.65 -0.85
CA VAL A 185 -8.07 -12.63 -0.32
C VAL A 185 -9.39 -12.42 -1.04
N GLU A 186 -9.87 -13.46 -1.70
CA GLU A 186 -11.14 -13.43 -2.38
C GLU A 186 -12.28 -13.21 -1.39
N ASP A 187 -12.95 -12.09 -1.48
CA ASP A 187 -13.96 -11.64 -0.54
C ASP A 187 -15.40 -11.68 -1.09
N ASP A 188 -15.61 -11.95 -2.37
CA ASP A 188 -16.95 -12.16 -2.91
C ASP A 188 -17.55 -13.46 -2.36
N ARG A 189 -18.52 -13.29 -1.46
CA ARG A 189 -19.25 -14.41 -0.80
C ARG A 189 -20.07 -15.26 -1.75
N ASN A 190 -20.29 -14.81 -2.96
CA ASN A 190 -21.06 -15.53 -3.97
C ASN A 190 -20.14 -16.39 -4.86
N ASP A 191 -18.84 -16.16 -4.79
CA ASP A 191 -17.91 -16.92 -5.60
C ASP A 191 -17.41 -18.20 -4.90
N TRP A 192 -17.02 -19.17 -5.71
CA TRP A 192 -16.62 -20.50 -5.24
C TRP A 192 -15.31 -20.50 -4.44
N ASP A 193 -14.47 -19.49 -4.62
CA ASP A 193 -13.17 -19.31 -3.99
C ASP A 193 -13.18 -18.30 -2.83
N PHE A 194 -14.37 -17.89 -2.39
CA PHE A 194 -14.51 -17.01 -1.23
C PHE A 194 -13.60 -17.42 -0.05
N GLY A 195 -12.78 -16.47 0.38
CA GLY A 195 -11.80 -16.63 1.45
C GLY A 195 -10.55 -17.41 1.06
N TYR A 196 -10.34 -17.68 -0.23
CA TYR A 196 -9.06 -18.17 -0.73
C TYR A 196 -8.07 -17.01 -0.82
N THR A 197 -6.79 -17.35 -0.78
CA THR A 197 -5.71 -16.37 -0.99
C THR A 197 -5.16 -16.56 -2.39
N GLU A 198 -5.28 -15.55 -3.22
CA GLU A 198 -4.62 -15.46 -4.51
C GLU A 198 -3.24 -14.81 -4.33
N VAL A 199 -2.24 -15.37 -4.98
CA VAL A 199 -0.88 -14.84 -4.99
C VAL A 199 -0.41 -14.69 -6.42
N ASP A 200 -0.30 -13.47 -6.88
CA ASP A 200 0.27 -13.18 -8.19
C ASP A 200 1.78 -13.24 -8.14
N ILE A 201 2.36 -14.06 -9.00
CA ILE A 201 3.81 -14.20 -9.12
C ILE A 201 4.27 -13.96 -10.56
N ILE A 202 5.52 -13.52 -10.71
CA ILE A 202 6.21 -13.62 -12.00
C ILE A 202 7.28 -14.70 -11.89
N HIS A 203 7.13 -15.77 -12.66
CA HIS A 203 8.09 -16.87 -12.73
C HIS A 203 8.61 -17.04 -14.15
N ASN A 204 9.94 -16.92 -14.35
CA ASN A 204 10.59 -16.95 -15.65
C ASN A 204 10.02 -15.90 -16.64
N GLY A 205 9.66 -14.72 -16.15
CA GLY A 205 9.08 -13.63 -16.96
C GLY A 205 7.60 -13.82 -17.31
N ILE A 206 6.92 -14.85 -16.77
CA ILE A 206 5.51 -15.15 -17.04
C ILE A 206 4.70 -14.92 -15.77
N PRO A 207 3.68 -14.05 -15.82
CA PRO A 207 2.72 -13.90 -14.72
C PRO A 207 1.92 -15.17 -14.49
N LYS A 208 1.61 -15.47 -13.24
CA LYS A 208 0.82 -16.63 -12.79
C LYS A 208 0.13 -16.30 -11.48
N ASP A 209 -1.10 -16.76 -11.36
CA ASP A 209 -1.88 -16.69 -10.14
C ASP A 209 -1.79 -18.05 -9.43
N VAL A 210 -1.46 -18.02 -8.17
CA VAL A 210 -1.34 -19.21 -7.32
C VAL A 210 -2.38 -19.14 -6.22
N LEU A 211 -3.37 -20.03 -6.29
CA LEU A 211 -4.51 -20.01 -5.39
C LEU A 211 -4.30 -20.95 -4.22
N PHE A 212 -4.47 -20.43 -3.00
CA PHE A 212 -4.46 -21.18 -1.75
C PHE A 212 -5.84 -21.15 -1.11
N ASN A 213 -6.32 -22.29 -0.64
CA ASN A 213 -7.59 -22.35 0.06
C ASN A 213 -7.53 -21.68 1.44
N GLN A 214 -8.66 -21.53 2.11
CA GLN A 214 -8.80 -20.89 3.44
C GLN A 214 -7.89 -21.49 4.52
N THR A 215 -7.35 -22.70 4.33
CA THR A 215 -6.41 -23.32 5.27
C THR A 215 -4.95 -23.10 4.85
N GLY A 216 -4.71 -22.34 3.78
CA GLY A 216 -3.38 -22.05 3.26
C GLY A 216 -2.73 -23.19 2.48
N ASN A 217 -3.52 -24.21 2.10
CA ASN A 217 -3.03 -25.26 1.21
C ASN A 217 -3.20 -24.84 -0.24
N TRP A 218 -2.19 -25.15 -1.06
CA TRP A 218 -2.28 -24.95 -2.50
C TRP A 218 -3.51 -25.62 -3.08
N TYR A 219 -4.22 -24.91 -3.93
CA TYR A 219 -5.43 -25.39 -4.60
C TYR A 219 -5.19 -25.54 -6.10
N SER A 220 -4.82 -24.46 -6.78
CA SER A 220 -4.61 -24.47 -8.23
C SER A 220 -3.72 -23.31 -8.71
N THR A 221 -3.48 -23.27 -10.00
CA THR A 221 -2.96 -22.11 -10.73
C THR A 221 -3.91 -21.77 -11.88
N SER A 222 -4.04 -20.50 -12.26
CA SER A 222 -5.05 -19.99 -13.20
C SER A 222 -5.11 -20.73 -14.53
N TRP A 223 -4.00 -21.30 -15.00
CA TRP A 223 -3.94 -22.07 -16.24
C TRP A 223 -4.43 -23.52 -16.10
N GLU A 224 -4.66 -24.02 -14.90
CA GLU A 224 -5.17 -25.38 -14.63
C GLU A 224 -6.70 -25.44 -14.59
N ILE A 225 -7.38 -24.27 -14.53
CA ILE A 225 -8.85 -24.15 -14.37
C ILE A 225 -9.56 -23.95 -15.73
N ARG A 226 -8.87 -23.85 -16.84
CA ARG A 226 -9.45 -23.67 -18.19
C ARG A 226 -9.76 -24.96 -18.88
#